data_61b1a51292472882a6bf862e86a97a8f
#
_entry.id   61b1a51292472882a6bf862e86a97a8f
#
_cell.length_a   1.000
_cell.length_b   1.000
_cell.length_c   1.000
_cell.angle_alpha   90.00
_cell.angle_beta   90.00
_cell.angle_gamma   90.00
#
_symmetry.space_group_name_H-M   'P 1'
#
loop_
_entity.id
_entity.type
_entity.pdbx_description
1 polymer ?
#
loop_
_entity_poly.entity_id
_entity_poly.type
_entity_poly.pdbx_seq_one_letter_code
_entity_poly.pdbx_strand_id
1 'polypeptide(L)'
;MTLFPADELNALESKIEAVKSPDRAKKKEEVDKYIDEVTDLFVTAYVFGTIEVSQQLGQAIEPDLTEMRSVIEERFDGKGYRDRLNEYLEDGTEYDVRRVLETDAHRVYNAALFTGAKKAGATQKTWNCMMLPTSRDSHVYLDGVTIPIDAEFYSINGGKTLYPGQWGIAEEDCGCLCWLTFNKS
;
A
#
# COMPACT_ATOMS: atom_id res chain seq x y z
N MET A 1 0.38 -9.01 -13.15
CA MET A 1 1.13 -7.76 -13.01
C MET A 1 1.61 -7.71 -11.58
N THR A 2 2.89 -7.91 -11.32
CA THR A 2 3.46 -7.76 -9.97
C THR A 2 3.59 -6.25 -9.75
N LEU A 3 2.79 -5.70 -8.83
CA LEU A 3 2.77 -4.27 -8.49
C LEU A 3 4.08 -3.77 -7.83
N PHE A 4 5.00 -4.71 -7.57
CA PHE A 4 6.34 -4.45 -7.03
C PHE A 4 7.38 -5.20 -7.83
N PRO A 5 8.60 -4.67 -7.96
CA PRO A 5 9.72 -5.49 -8.31
C PRO A 5 9.87 -6.58 -7.24
N ALA A 6 9.51 -7.81 -7.60
CA ALA A 6 9.60 -8.97 -6.71
C ALA A 6 11.01 -9.13 -6.12
N ASP A 7 12.02 -8.64 -6.84
CA ASP A 7 13.41 -8.68 -6.41
C ASP A 7 13.72 -7.78 -5.20
N GLU A 8 13.10 -6.60 -5.11
CA GLU A 8 13.27 -5.69 -3.96
C GLU A 8 12.58 -6.23 -2.71
N LEU A 9 11.37 -6.79 -2.87
CA LEU A 9 10.66 -7.45 -1.77
C LEU A 9 11.45 -8.66 -1.26
N ASN A 10 11.89 -9.54 -2.15
CA ASN A 10 12.69 -10.72 -1.82
C ASN A 10 14.02 -10.33 -1.15
N ALA A 11 14.65 -9.23 -1.58
CA ALA A 11 15.87 -8.71 -0.95
C ALA A 11 15.63 -8.25 0.49
N LEU A 12 14.49 -7.61 0.77
CA LEU A 12 14.10 -7.22 2.13
C LEU A 12 13.75 -8.44 2.99
N GLU A 13 13.04 -9.42 2.43
CA GLU A 13 12.73 -10.67 3.13
C GLU A 13 13.98 -11.42 3.57
N SER A 14 15.00 -11.51 2.70
CA SER A 14 16.26 -12.19 3.03
C SER A 14 17.03 -11.55 4.19
N LYS A 15 16.71 -10.32 4.56
CA LYS A 15 17.35 -9.59 5.67
C LYS A 15 16.65 -9.77 7.02
N ILE A 16 15.42 -10.30 7.04
CA ILE A 16 14.61 -10.44 8.27
C ILE A 16 15.35 -11.30 9.31
N GLU A 17 15.94 -12.41 8.90
CA GLU A 17 16.72 -13.30 9.77
C GLU A 17 17.93 -12.59 10.40
N ALA A 18 18.64 -11.75 9.64
CA ALA A 18 19.79 -11.00 10.14
C ALA A 18 19.39 -9.97 11.20
N VAL A 19 18.21 -9.37 11.06
CA VAL A 19 17.67 -8.35 11.97
C VAL A 19 17.19 -8.96 13.29
N LYS A 20 16.86 -10.26 13.30
CA LYS A 20 16.45 -11.01 14.51
C LYS A 20 17.62 -11.45 15.42
N SER A 21 18.80 -10.87 15.26
CA SER A 21 20.02 -11.16 16.06
C SER A 21 19.77 -11.02 17.57
N PRO A 22 20.35 -11.92 18.42
CA PRO A 22 20.21 -11.85 19.86
C PRO A 22 20.99 -10.72 20.55
N ASP A 23 21.91 -10.04 19.84
CA ASP A 23 22.66 -8.91 20.40
C ASP A 23 21.85 -7.62 20.35
N ARG A 24 21.38 -7.16 21.53
CA ARG A 24 20.39 -6.08 21.68
C ARG A 24 20.85 -4.70 21.16
N ALA A 25 22.14 -4.38 21.25
CA ALA A 25 22.65 -3.08 20.79
C ALA A 25 22.84 -3.07 19.26
N LYS A 26 23.39 -4.16 18.73
CA LYS A 26 23.54 -4.39 17.31
C LYS A 26 22.19 -4.55 16.61
N LYS A 27 21.25 -5.22 17.28
CA LYS A 27 19.87 -5.39 16.84
C LYS A 27 19.19 -4.05 16.58
N LYS A 28 19.37 -3.04 17.43
CA LYS A 28 18.69 -1.74 17.23
C LYS A 28 19.16 -1.02 15.96
N GLU A 29 20.46 -0.95 15.73
CA GLU A 29 21.03 -0.33 14.52
C GLU A 29 20.58 -1.06 13.24
N GLU A 30 20.57 -2.38 13.27
CA GLU A 30 20.12 -3.21 12.15
C GLU A 30 18.60 -3.05 11.90
N VAL A 31 17.80 -2.96 12.97
CA VAL A 31 16.34 -2.69 12.85
C VAL A 31 16.08 -1.30 12.26
N ASP A 32 16.76 -0.26 12.78
CA ASP A 32 16.59 1.10 12.28
C ASP A 32 16.94 1.18 10.78
N LYS A 33 18.06 0.55 10.38
CA LYS A 33 18.49 0.46 8.99
C LYS A 33 17.47 -0.29 8.12
N TYR A 34 16.93 -1.40 8.61
CA TYR A 34 15.91 -2.17 7.90
C TYR A 34 14.63 -1.34 7.69
N ILE A 35 14.19 -0.60 8.72
CA ILE A 35 13.02 0.28 8.63
C ILE A 35 13.26 1.39 7.60
N ASP A 36 14.47 1.92 7.48
CA ASP A 36 14.80 2.92 6.46
C ASP A 36 14.72 2.31 5.05
N GLU A 37 15.24 1.10 4.84
CA GLU A 37 15.11 0.38 3.56
C GLU A 37 13.64 0.09 3.21
N VAL A 38 12.79 -0.24 4.20
CA VAL A 38 11.34 -0.38 4.01
C VAL A 38 10.69 0.97 3.64
N THR A 39 11.17 2.05 4.21
CA THR A 39 10.70 3.39 3.84
C THR A 39 11.00 3.68 2.37
N ASP A 40 12.19 3.32 1.88
CA ASP A 40 12.57 3.48 0.46
C ASP A 40 11.68 2.63 -0.46
N LEU A 41 11.29 1.43 -0.04
CA LEU A 41 10.30 0.62 -0.77
C LEU A 41 8.97 1.36 -0.90
N PHE A 42 8.48 1.99 0.17
CA PHE A 42 7.22 2.74 0.12
C PHE A 42 7.32 4.01 -0.72
N VAL A 43 8.45 4.71 -0.68
CA VAL A 43 8.74 5.82 -1.60
C VAL A 43 8.67 5.33 -3.06
N THR A 44 9.30 4.20 -3.35
CA THR A 44 9.26 3.58 -4.67
C THR A 44 7.84 3.24 -5.08
N ALA A 45 7.05 2.64 -4.19
CA ALA A 45 5.64 2.33 -4.43
C ALA A 45 4.81 3.59 -4.79
N TYR A 46 5.03 4.69 -4.09
CA TYR A 46 4.36 5.96 -4.38
C TYR A 46 4.73 6.50 -5.77
N VAL A 47 6.01 6.48 -6.10
CA VAL A 47 6.50 6.93 -7.42
C VAL A 47 5.91 6.07 -8.53
N PHE A 48 5.87 4.75 -8.37
CA PHE A 48 5.24 3.85 -9.35
C PHE A 48 3.75 4.15 -9.53
N GLY A 49 3.00 4.37 -8.44
CA GLY A 49 1.59 4.77 -8.53
C GLY A 49 1.41 6.09 -9.29
N THR A 50 2.30 7.06 -9.07
CA THR A 50 2.27 8.34 -9.80
C THR A 50 2.57 8.16 -11.29
N ILE A 51 3.53 7.30 -11.65
CA ILE A 51 3.83 6.97 -13.05
C ILE A 51 2.64 6.28 -13.70
N GLU A 52 2.06 5.29 -13.04
CA GLU A 52 0.92 4.54 -13.55
C GLU A 52 -0.28 5.46 -13.86
N VAL A 53 -0.66 6.32 -12.92
CA VAL A 53 -1.77 7.26 -13.15
C VAL A 53 -1.45 8.30 -14.23
N SER A 54 -0.18 8.69 -14.37
CA SER A 54 0.27 9.56 -15.48
C SER A 54 0.03 8.88 -16.83
N GLN A 55 0.33 7.58 -16.93
CA GLN A 55 0.11 6.78 -18.14
C GLN A 55 -1.39 6.58 -18.41
N GLN A 56 -2.18 6.25 -17.39
CA GLN A 56 -3.63 6.07 -17.54
C GLN A 56 -4.32 7.32 -18.07
N LEU A 57 -3.91 8.50 -17.62
CA LEU A 57 -4.52 9.76 -17.97
C LEU A 57 -3.84 10.51 -19.13
N GLY A 58 -2.72 9.98 -19.64
CA GLY A 58 -1.94 10.60 -20.71
C GLY A 58 -1.42 12.01 -20.35
N GLN A 59 -1.15 12.25 -19.06
CA GLN A 59 -0.73 13.55 -18.53
C GLN A 59 0.42 13.35 -17.55
N ALA A 60 1.50 14.13 -17.68
CA ALA A 60 2.58 14.12 -16.72
C ALA A 60 2.10 14.62 -15.35
N ILE A 61 2.31 13.81 -14.32
CA ILE A 61 1.98 14.08 -12.93
C ILE A 61 3.26 13.91 -12.12
N GLU A 62 3.63 14.95 -11.39
CA GLU A 62 4.81 14.91 -10.52
C GLU A 62 4.42 14.35 -9.13
N PRO A 63 5.26 13.50 -8.52
CA PRO A 63 5.07 13.04 -7.16
C PRO A 63 5.01 14.21 -6.17
N ASP A 64 4.02 14.21 -5.28
CA ASP A 64 3.94 15.17 -4.20
C ASP A 64 4.65 14.62 -2.97
N LEU A 65 5.80 15.19 -2.64
CA LEU A 65 6.63 14.74 -1.52
C LEU A 65 5.96 14.92 -0.15
N THR A 66 5.10 15.93 -0.02
CA THR A 66 4.36 16.17 1.23
C THR A 66 3.27 15.14 1.42
N GLU A 67 2.48 14.91 0.37
CA GLU A 67 1.44 13.88 0.34
C GLU A 67 2.04 12.48 0.53
N MET A 68 3.10 12.16 -0.20
CA MET A 68 3.82 10.91 -0.09
C MET A 68 4.23 10.60 1.36
N ARG A 69 4.85 11.59 2.04
CA ARG A 69 5.24 11.46 3.44
C ARG A 69 4.03 11.23 4.34
N SER A 70 2.96 11.99 4.15
CA SER A 70 1.72 11.87 4.92
C SER A 70 1.11 10.47 4.77
N VAL A 71 1.07 9.95 3.55
CA VAL A 71 0.53 8.61 3.26
C VAL A 71 1.40 7.52 3.88
N ILE A 72 2.73 7.58 3.74
CA ILE A 72 3.64 6.59 4.32
C ILE A 72 3.50 6.53 5.84
N GLU A 73 3.40 7.67 6.51
CA GLU A 73 3.30 7.78 7.97
C GLU A 73 1.85 7.64 8.50
N GLU A 74 0.88 7.31 7.65
CA GLU A 74 -0.51 7.10 8.06
C GLU A 74 -0.62 6.00 9.12
N ARG A 75 -1.49 6.24 10.11
CA ARG A 75 -1.64 5.36 11.27
C ARG A 75 -3.02 4.71 11.27
N PHE A 76 -3.04 3.41 11.52
CA PHE A 76 -4.26 2.61 11.70
C PHE A 76 -4.29 2.08 13.14
N ASP A 77 -5.40 2.25 13.82
CA ASP A 77 -5.54 1.92 15.24
C ASP A 77 -4.40 2.52 16.12
N GLY A 78 -3.96 3.73 15.76
CA GLY A 78 -2.88 4.40 16.46
C GLY A 78 -1.47 3.91 16.14
N LYS A 79 -1.30 2.89 15.28
CA LYS A 79 0.01 2.33 14.90
C LYS A 79 0.36 2.66 13.45
N GLY A 80 1.54 3.26 13.23
CA GLY A 80 2.17 3.39 11.91
C GLY A 80 2.87 2.09 11.50
N TYR A 81 3.38 2.03 10.25
CA TYR A 81 4.13 0.87 9.78
C TYR A 81 5.39 0.61 10.63
N ARG A 82 6.08 1.67 11.10
CA ARG A 82 7.27 1.55 11.96
C ARG A 82 6.96 0.87 13.28
N ASP A 83 5.82 1.19 13.89
CA ASP A 83 5.38 0.58 15.15
C ASP A 83 5.12 -0.92 14.96
N ARG A 84 4.41 -1.27 13.88
CA ARG A 84 4.10 -2.67 13.54
C ARG A 84 5.35 -3.47 13.17
N LEU A 85 6.27 -2.90 12.39
CA LEU A 85 7.53 -3.55 12.07
C LEU A 85 8.39 -3.80 13.30
N ASN A 86 8.53 -2.81 14.20
CA ASN A 86 9.26 -3.00 15.45
C ASN A 86 8.68 -4.15 16.28
N GLU A 87 7.34 -4.18 16.43
CA GLU A 87 6.65 -5.24 17.16
C GLU A 87 6.90 -6.63 16.55
N TYR A 88 6.77 -6.76 15.23
CA TYR A 88 6.93 -8.05 14.55
C TYR A 88 8.40 -8.48 14.37
N LEU A 89 9.34 -7.56 14.29
CA LEU A 89 10.76 -7.87 14.32
C LEU A 89 11.22 -8.30 15.71
N GLU A 90 10.51 -7.90 16.76
CA GLU A 90 10.79 -8.34 18.14
C GLU A 90 10.18 -9.73 18.43
N ASP A 91 8.88 -9.91 18.20
CA ASP A 91 8.13 -11.10 18.63
C ASP A 91 7.33 -11.79 17.49
N GLY A 92 7.31 -11.23 16.28
CA GLY A 92 6.54 -11.76 15.16
C GLY A 92 7.28 -12.83 14.34
N THR A 93 6.59 -13.34 13.34
CA THR A 93 7.12 -14.24 12.31
C THR A 93 7.60 -13.46 11.08
N GLU A 94 8.36 -14.11 10.19
CA GLU A 94 8.68 -13.53 8.86
C GLU A 94 7.42 -13.19 8.07
N TYR A 95 6.39 -14.02 8.19
CA TYR A 95 5.09 -13.80 7.56
C TYR A 95 4.43 -12.50 8.03
N ASP A 96 4.53 -12.16 9.34
CA ASP A 96 3.96 -10.93 9.88
C ASP A 96 4.68 -9.69 9.33
N VAL A 97 6.01 -9.73 9.24
CA VAL A 97 6.82 -8.66 8.64
C VAL A 97 6.46 -8.50 7.15
N ARG A 98 6.47 -9.59 6.39
CA ARG A 98 6.12 -9.60 4.97
C ARG A 98 4.73 -9.01 4.74
N ARG A 99 3.75 -9.39 5.56
CA ARG A 99 2.39 -8.86 5.47
C ARG A 99 2.33 -7.34 5.63
N VAL A 100 3.13 -6.76 6.55
CA VAL A 100 3.23 -5.29 6.68
C VAL A 100 3.79 -4.69 5.40
N LEU A 101 4.90 -5.24 4.88
CA LEU A 101 5.53 -4.74 3.65
C LEU A 101 4.55 -4.71 2.49
N GLU A 102 3.91 -5.86 2.21
CA GLU A 102 2.99 -6.01 1.08
C GLU A 102 1.75 -5.10 1.23
N THR A 103 1.15 -5.06 2.42
CA THR A 103 -0.07 -4.29 2.67
C THR A 103 0.17 -2.80 2.60
N ASP A 104 1.20 -2.29 3.28
CA ASP A 104 1.46 -0.84 3.31
C ASP A 104 2.00 -0.34 1.97
N ALA A 105 2.84 -1.10 1.29
CA ALA A 105 3.32 -0.73 -0.01
C ALA A 105 2.17 -0.66 -1.04
N HIS A 106 1.24 -1.61 -1.01
CA HIS A 106 0.05 -1.61 -1.87
C HIS A 106 -0.87 -0.41 -1.57
N ARG A 107 -1.08 -0.10 -0.30
CA ARG A 107 -1.82 1.09 0.15
C ARG A 107 -1.19 2.38 -0.38
N VAL A 108 0.12 2.53 -0.21
CA VAL A 108 0.88 3.71 -0.67
C VAL A 108 0.80 3.88 -2.19
N TYR A 109 0.91 2.78 -2.94
CA TYR A 109 0.72 2.77 -4.39
C TYR A 109 -0.68 3.27 -4.79
N ASN A 110 -1.75 2.74 -4.18
CA ASN A 110 -3.12 3.16 -4.48
C ASN A 110 -3.42 4.60 -4.04
N ALA A 111 -2.81 5.06 -2.95
CA ALA A 111 -2.89 6.46 -2.54
C ALA A 111 -2.30 7.38 -3.61
N ALA A 112 -1.14 7.03 -4.17
CA ALA A 112 -0.51 7.79 -5.24
C ALA A 112 -1.36 7.81 -6.53
N LEU A 113 -1.96 6.66 -6.90
CA LEU A 113 -2.93 6.58 -8.00
C LEU A 113 -4.08 7.58 -7.78
N PHE A 114 -4.71 7.51 -6.62
CA PHE A 114 -5.87 8.32 -6.27
C PHE A 114 -5.56 9.82 -6.21
N THR A 115 -4.52 10.20 -5.48
CA THR A 115 -4.14 11.61 -5.32
C THR A 115 -3.65 12.22 -6.63
N GLY A 116 -2.88 11.46 -7.40
CA GLY A 116 -2.43 11.86 -8.73
C GLY A 116 -3.60 12.07 -9.69
N ALA A 117 -4.58 11.16 -9.70
CA ALA A 117 -5.78 11.29 -10.52
C ALA A 117 -6.61 12.52 -10.17
N LYS A 118 -6.79 12.81 -8.88
CA LYS A 118 -7.47 14.04 -8.42
C LYS A 118 -6.75 15.30 -8.92
N LYS A 119 -5.43 15.37 -8.77
CA LYS A 119 -4.63 16.50 -9.26
C LYS A 119 -4.71 16.67 -10.77
N ALA A 120 -4.82 15.56 -11.51
CA ALA A 120 -4.98 15.58 -12.96
C ALA A 120 -6.40 15.89 -13.42
N GLY A 121 -7.35 16.10 -12.51
CA GLY A 121 -8.74 16.44 -12.81
C GLY A 121 -9.59 15.24 -13.26
N ALA A 122 -9.28 14.04 -12.82
CA ALA A 122 -10.17 12.90 -12.97
C ALA A 122 -11.48 13.14 -12.22
N THR A 123 -12.59 12.74 -12.82
CA THR A 123 -13.94 12.93 -12.24
C THR A 123 -14.54 11.64 -11.72
N GLN A 124 -14.04 10.50 -12.19
CA GLN A 124 -14.52 9.18 -11.81
C GLN A 124 -13.33 8.24 -11.53
N LYS A 125 -13.60 7.24 -10.69
CA LYS A 125 -12.70 6.13 -10.38
C LYS A 125 -13.44 4.80 -10.45
N THR A 126 -12.75 3.78 -10.93
CA THR A 126 -13.25 2.41 -11.05
C THR A 126 -12.41 1.47 -10.22
N TRP A 127 -13.06 0.65 -9.40
CA TRP A 127 -12.41 -0.42 -8.65
C TRP A 127 -12.11 -1.61 -9.57
N ASN A 128 -10.89 -2.15 -9.47
CA ASN A 128 -10.50 -3.34 -10.21
C ASN A 128 -9.97 -4.39 -9.23
N CYS A 129 -10.48 -5.62 -9.32
CA CYS A 129 -10.06 -6.75 -8.52
C CYS A 129 -9.23 -7.73 -9.37
N MET A 130 -8.15 -8.30 -8.79
CA MET A 130 -7.33 -9.31 -9.50
C MET A 130 -8.07 -10.61 -9.79
N MET A 131 -9.26 -10.84 -9.21
CA MET A 131 -10.10 -12.03 -9.42
C MET A 131 -9.36 -13.35 -9.19
N LEU A 132 -8.49 -13.39 -8.17
CA LEU A 132 -7.80 -14.60 -7.75
C LEU A 132 -8.74 -15.54 -6.98
N PRO A 133 -8.46 -16.85 -6.91
CA PRO A 133 -9.24 -17.78 -6.06
C PRO A 133 -9.27 -17.39 -4.58
N THR A 134 -8.32 -16.58 -4.13
CA THR A 134 -8.21 -16.03 -2.76
C THR A 134 -8.80 -14.63 -2.63
N SER A 135 -9.35 -14.04 -3.70
CA SER A 135 -9.98 -12.73 -3.63
C SER A 135 -11.22 -12.79 -2.73
N ARG A 136 -11.38 -11.78 -1.89
CA ARG A 136 -12.53 -11.65 -0.98
C ARG A 136 -13.80 -11.35 -1.76
N ASP A 137 -14.92 -11.92 -1.35
CA ASP A 137 -16.23 -11.64 -1.97
C ASP A 137 -16.56 -10.14 -1.96
N SER A 138 -16.19 -9.43 -0.87
CA SER A 138 -16.35 -7.98 -0.74
C SER A 138 -15.61 -7.20 -1.83
N HIS A 139 -14.42 -7.64 -2.22
CA HIS A 139 -13.63 -7.01 -3.28
C HIS A 139 -14.06 -7.42 -4.68
N VAL A 140 -14.45 -8.69 -4.85
CA VAL A 140 -15.04 -9.20 -6.10
C VAL A 140 -16.34 -8.45 -6.41
N TYR A 141 -17.17 -8.16 -5.40
CA TYR A 141 -18.40 -7.37 -5.55
C TYR A 141 -18.14 -5.94 -6.06
N LEU A 142 -16.99 -5.37 -5.76
CA LEU A 142 -16.62 -4.03 -6.20
C LEU A 142 -16.00 -4.00 -7.60
N ASP A 143 -15.61 -5.13 -8.18
CA ASP A 143 -14.96 -5.17 -9.49
C ASP A 143 -15.79 -4.48 -10.57
N GLY A 144 -15.19 -3.55 -11.30
CA GLY A 144 -15.85 -2.74 -12.33
C GLY A 144 -16.78 -1.64 -11.81
N VAL A 145 -16.97 -1.50 -10.49
CA VAL A 145 -17.81 -0.42 -9.92
C VAL A 145 -17.12 0.91 -10.14
N THR A 146 -17.82 1.80 -10.84
CA THR A 146 -17.37 3.17 -11.15
C THR A 146 -18.18 4.18 -10.35
N ILE A 147 -17.51 5.07 -9.64
CA ILE A 147 -18.12 6.11 -8.81
C ILE A 147 -17.41 7.47 -9.03
N PRO A 148 -18.04 8.59 -8.63
CA PRO A 148 -17.35 9.89 -8.61
C PRO A 148 -16.05 9.81 -7.81
N ILE A 149 -15.02 10.58 -8.23
CA ILE A 149 -13.68 10.54 -7.64
C ILE A 149 -13.68 10.75 -6.11
N ASP A 150 -14.54 11.63 -5.60
CA ASP A 150 -14.64 11.97 -4.18
C ASP A 150 -15.63 11.07 -3.39
N ALA A 151 -16.35 10.16 -4.06
CA ALA A 151 -17.24 9.22 -3.38
C ALA A 151 -16.44 8.06 -2.75
N GLU A 152 -16.99 7.45 -1.72
CA GLU A 152 -16.39 6.27 -1.05
C GLU A 152 -16.98 4.98 -1.62
N PHE A 153 -16.16 3.94 -1.73
CA PHE A 153 -16.61 2.56 -1.92
C PHE A 153 -17.09 1.99 -0.59
N TYR A 154 -18.07 1.12 -0.63
CA TYR A 154 -18.65 0.46 0.54
C TYR A 154 -18.47 -1.05 0.44
N SER A 155 -17.88 -1.66 1.47
CA SER A 155 -17.80 -3.11 1.58
C SER A 155 -19.14 -3.72 1.99
N ILE A 156 -19.47 -4.90 1.47
CA ILE A 156 -20.63 -5.70 1.92
C ILE A 156 -20.47 -6.16 3.39
N ASN A 157 -19.25 -6.17 3.91
CA ASN A 157 -18.93 -6.50 5.30
C ASN A 157 -18.99 -5.29 6.25
N GLY A 158 -19.38 -4.11 5.74
CA GLY A 158 -19.29 -2.83 6.43
C GLY A 158 -17.93 -2.17 6.21
N GLY A 159 -17.86 -0.89 6.47
CA GLY A 159 -16.67 -0.09 6.18
C GLY A 159 -16.76 0.63 4.84
N LYS A 160 -15.94 1.64 4.69
CA LYS A 160 -15.89 2.51 3.53
C LYS A 160 -14.46 2.98 3.28
N THR A 161 -14.12 3.22 2.03
CA THR A 161 -12.76 3.65 1.63
C THR A 161 -12.78 4.50 0.37
N LEU A 162 -11.77 5.36 0.23
CA LEU A 162 -11.56 6.10 -1.01
C LEU A 162 -10.77 5.29 -2.05
N TYR A 163 -9.90 4.38 -1.61
CA TYR A 163 -9.05 3.56 -2.49
C TYR A 163 -8.65 2.24 -1.80
N PRO A 164 -8.23 1.21 -2.55
CA PRO A 164 -7.79 -0.07 -1.98
C PRO A 164 -6.64 0.08 -0.99
N GLY A 165 -6.73 -0.63 0.13
CA GLY A 165 -5.72 -0.60 1.20
C GLY A 165 -5.92 0.50 2.25
N GLN A 166 -7.05 1.22 2.20
CA GLN A 166 -7.40 2.28 3.17
C GLN A 166 -8.71 2.02 3.92
N TRP A 167 -9.12 0.77 4.05
CA TRP A 167 -10.32 0.45 4.84
C TRP A 167 -10.12 0.69 6.34
N GLY A 168 -8.87 0.59 6.81
CA GLY A 168 -8.55 0.60 8.23
C GLY A 168 -9.01 -0.66 8.96
N ILE A 169 -9.32 -1.71 8.22
CA ILE A 169 -9.81 -3.00 8.69
C ILE A 169 -8.87 -4.07 8.15
N ALA A 170 -8.15 -4.77 9.02
CA ALA A 170 -7.14 -5.76 8.62
C ALA A 170 -7.70 -6.85 7.70
N GLU A 171 -8.94 -7.27 7.91
CA GLU A 171 -9.64 -8.26 7.11
C GLU A 171 -9.87 -7.80 5.66
N GLU A 172 -9.93 -6.49 5.40
CA GLU A 172 -10.10 -5.94 4.06
C GLU A 172 -8.76 -5.48 3.46
N ASP A 173 -7.83 -4.98 4.25
CA ASP A 173 -6.58 -4.39 3.76
C ASP A 173 -5.47 -5.42 3.54
N CYS A 174 -5.27 -6.39 4.46
CA CYS A 174 -4.16 -7.33 4.39
C CYS A 174 -4.24 -8.23 3.15
N GLY A 175 -3.17 -8.20 2.32
CA GLY A 175 -3.09 -9.02 1.10
C GLY A 175 -4.09 -8.61 0.02
N CYS A 176 -4.66 -7.40 0.08
CA CYS A 176 -5.45 -6.83 -1.00
C CYS A 176 -4.56 -6.55 -2.22
N LEU A 177 -5.04 -6.91 -3.42
CA LEU A 177 -4.37 -6.66 -4.70
C LEU A 177 -5.27 -5.88 -5.67
N CYS A 178 -6.28 -5.17 -5.16
CA CYS A 178 -7.15 -4.33 -5.97
C CYS A 178 -6.47 -3.01 -6.29
N TRP A 179 -6.86 -2.39 -7.40
CA TRP A 179 -6.34 -1.08 -7.81
C TRP A 179 -7.44 -0.22 -8.42
N LEU A 180 -7.13 1.05 -8.64
CA LEU A 180 -8.04 1.99 -9.29
C LEU A 180 -7.62 2.31 -10.73
N THR A 181 -8.61 2.49 -11.58
CA THR A 181 -8.48 3.20 -12.86
C THR A 181 -9.38 4.44 -12.88
N PHE A 182 -9.06 5.41 -13.74
CA PHE A 182 -9.66 6.73 -13.68
C PHE A 182 -10.11 7.23 -15.05
N ASN A 183 -11.18 8.06 -15.04
CA ASN A 183 -11.70 8.72 -16.22
C ASN A 183 -11.80 10.23 -16.00
N LYS A 184 -11.53 10.99 -17.07
CA LYS A 184 -11.92 12.39 -17.22
C LYS A 184 -13.18 12.38 -18.11
N SER A 185 -14.31 12.76 -17.57
CA SER A 185 -15.54 12.96 -18.34
C SER A 185 -15.54 14.31 -19.04
#